data_0c3fd0a7e8240d3815576a5fd8accf71
#
_entry.id   0c3fd0a7e8240d3815576a5fd8accf71
#
_cell.length_a   1.000
_cell.length_b   1.000
_cell.length_c   1.000
_cell.angle_alpha   90.00
_cell.angle_beta   90.00
_cell.angle_gamma   90.00
#
_symmetry.space_group_name_H-M   'P 1'
#
loop_
_entity.id
_entity.type
_entity.pdbx_description
1 polymer ?
#
loop_
_entity_poly.entity_id
_entity_poly.type
_entity_poly.pdbx_seq_one_letter_code
_entity_poly.pdbx_strand_id
1 'polypeptide(L)'
;MKRLVISILCIFAYCTTIFAQINTDRVMLMGRNALYYEDYVLAIQRFNSVISAKPYLAEPYFYRGLAKFYLEDYAGAETDCTFALNKRPYTAQYYTLRALCRINMEMYEPAVSDYREAIHQNPIERNNWHNMVLCLMELERYGEADAALDSMMQLWPRESSQCTMKAQVSLAKKDTTRAEEWVDSALVLDKYDGNAWSMKASMFVKREEYGDAEDALDKAIVQKPRVPGLYINRALARFQQNNIRGAMSDYDQAIEIDANNYIAHHNRGLLRAQVGDDNRAIEDFDYVLSVEPDNMIALYNRAILLDQTGDYHGAIRDISIVIDNFPQFWAGYRQRASILRKIGDKYGAERDEFRVLKAELEVRTGTYKVQKTTRKKSDNDIANYNKLVVEDSQNNQGNYTTEFRGRVQNRQTELKCLPMYTLGFYPKNHPTRRYVPYSHSVEEFSKKNKLEQPLHVCSEEPTLDSTQMSMHQERITHDIVLGQSCQLILDNYIVRDFDSSMSLIDSLIVSTPNADPLYHFIRAQVRTSQVEAQPINDNELRLRYMEVLQDWKYCAKAMTDFPYASYNIGNIYVKMKDFKSAIEAYTEAIKRDSSMPEAYFNRGVANILNGHIDEGLADLSQAGEM
;
A
#
# COMPACT_ATOMS: atom_id res chain seq x y z
N MET A 1 -78.00 4.30 -17.51
CA MET A 1 -76.79 4.50 -18.30
C MET A 1 -75.76 5.41 -17.64
N LYS A 2 -76.03 6.67 -17.23
CA LYS A 2 -74.99 7.54 -16.59
C LYS A 2 -74.33 6.94 -15.36
N ARG A 3 -75.07 6.29 -14.46
CA ARG A 3 -74.49 5.66 -13.23
C ARG A 3 -73.63 4.41 -13.56
N LEU A 4 -73.98 3.67 -14.61
CA LEU A 4 -73.17 2.52 -15.06
C LEU A 4 -71.85 2.96 -15.69
N VAL A 5 -71.88 4.07 -16.46
CA VAL A 5 -70.68 4.66 -17.09
C VAL A 5 -69.76 5.22 -16.03
N ILE A 6 -70.29 5.88 -14.96
CA ILE A 6 -69.47 6.38 -13.83
C ILE A 6 -68.86 5.22 -13.04
N SER A 7 -69.59 4.15 -12.80
CA SER A 7 -69.06 2.96 -12.12
C SER A 7 -67.97 2.27 -12.96
N ILE A 8 -68.12 2.17 -14.27
CA ILE A 8 -67.12 1.63 -15.16
C ILE A 8 -65.88 2.57 -15.21
N LEU A 9 -66.06 3.88 -15.26
CA LEU A 9 -64.97 4.86 -15.21
C LEU A 9 -64.26 4.81 -13.83
N CYS A 10 -64.94 4.64 -12.73
CA CYS A 10 -64.32 4.44 -11.42
C CYS A 10 -63.58 3.11 -11.31
N ILE A 11 -64.11 2.03 -11.90
CA ILE A 11 -63.40 0.74 -11.96
C ILE A 11 -62.20 0.86 -12.90
N PHE A 12 -62.29 1.55 -14.02
CA PHE A 12 -61.16 1.82 -14.91
C PHE A 12 -60.11 2.72 -14.23
N ALA A 13 -60.51 3.76 -13.52
CA ALA A 13 -59.60 4.59 -12.73
C ALA A 13 -58.98 3.82 -11.59
N TYR A 14 -59.67 2.86 -10.97
CA TYR A 14 -59.13 1.94 -9.96
C TYR A 14 -58.20 0.87 -10.58
N CYS A 15 -58.47 0.43 -11.80
CA CYS A 15 -57.60 -0.51 -12.53
C CYS A 15 -56.38 0.17 -13.15
N THR A 16 -56.38 1.48 -13.39
CA THR A 16 -55.20 2.21 -13.89
C THR A 16 -54.27 2.63 -12.77
N THR A 17 -54.65 2.47 -11.51
CA THR A 17 -53.72 2.43 -10.37
C THR A 17 -53.09 1.04 -10.18
N ILE A 18 -52.92 0.29 -11.27
CA ILE A 18 -51.88 -0.73 -11.27
C ILE A 18 -50.58 0.05 -11.17
N PHE A 19 -50.18 0.32 -9.94
CA PHE A 19 -48.82 0.69 -9.64
C PHE A 19 -47.95 -0.20 -10.49
N ALA A 20 -47.16 0.38 -11.37
CA ALA A 20 -46.09 -0.33 -12.01
C ALA A 20 -45.24 -0.90 -10.85
N GLN A 21 -45.51 -2.16 -10.54
CA GLN A 21 -44.86 -2.84 -9.44
C GLN A 21 -43.37 -2.81 -9.77
N ILE A 22 -42.62 -1.95 -9.07
CA ILE A 22 -41.19 -1.85 -9.28
C ILE A 22 -40.64 -3.26 -9.13
N ASN A 23 -40.07 -3.80 -10.19
CA ASN A 23 -39.39 -5.08 -10.12
C ASN A 23 -38.16 -4.91 -9.23
N THR A 24 -38.38 -5.11 -7.94
CA THR A 24 -37.36 -4.88 -6.88
C THR A 24 -36.13 -5.71 -7.11
N ASP A 25 -36.23 -6.90 -7.68
CA ASP A 25 -35.08 -7.77 -7.94
C ASP A 25 -34.20 -7.19 -9.06
N ARG A 26 -34.84 -6.66 -10.11
CA ARG A 26 -34.13 -5.95 -11.17
C ARG A 26 -33.45 -4.67 -10.66
N VAL A 27 -34.13 -3.90 -9.80
CA VAL A 27 -33.57 -2.65 -9.23
C VAL A 27 -32.44 -2.99 -8.25
N MET A 28 -32.55 -4.07 -7.46
CA MET A 28 -31.46 -4.60 -6.63
C MET A 28 -30.24 -4.96 -7.48
N LEU A 29 -30.44 -5.67 -8.58
CA LEU A 29 -29.35 -6.02 -9.50
C LEU A 29 -28.70 -4.77 -10.08
N MET A 30 -29.49 -3.78 -10.51
CA MET A 30 -28.97 -2.49 -11.00
C MET A 30 -28.16 -1.74 -9.93
N GLY A 31 -28.62 -1.75 -8.68
CA GLY A 31 -27.89 -1.15 -7.56
C GLY A 31 -26.57 -1.88 -7.29
N ARG A 32 -26.57 -3.20 -7.33
CA ARG A 32 -25.35 -4.01 -7.18
C ARG A 32 -24.36 -3.79 -8.33
N ASN A 33 -24.85 -3.69 -9.55
CA ASN A 33 -24.01 -3.35 -10.70
C ASN A 33 -23.41 -1.93 -10.55
N ALA A 34 -24.21 -0.95 -10.10
CA ALA A 34 -23.70 0.39 -9.84
C ALA A 34 -22.58 0.37 -8.74
N LEU A 35 -22.74 -0.43 -7.67
CA LEU A 35 -21.67 -0.66 -6.69
C LEU A 35 -20.42 -1.27 -7.34
N TYR A 36 -20.62 -2.25 -8.19
CA TYR A 36 -19.50 -2.91 -8.88
C TYR A 36 -18.70 -1.95 -9.76
N TYR A 37 -19.41 -1.03 -10.47
CA TYR A 37 -18.79 0.00 -11.28
C TYR A 37 -18.43 1.28 -10.47
N GLU A 38 -18.45 1.18 -9.14
CA GLU A 38 -18.08 2.27 -8.23
C GLU A 38 -18.97 3.54 -8.35
N ASP A 39 -20.16 3.43 -8.97
CA ASP A 39 -21.15 4.52 -8.97
C ASP A 39 -22.02 4.43 -7.70
N TYR A 40 -21.42 4.86 -6.58
CA TYR A 40 -22.03 4.74 -5.26
C TYR A 40 -23.29 5.57 -5.11
N VAL A 41 -23.35 6.76 -5.75
CA VAL A 41 -24.54 7.63 -5.69
C VAL A 41 -25.71 6.98 -6.39
N LEU A 42 -25.50 6.43 -7.60
CA LEU A 42 -26.52 5.69 -8.32
C LEU A 42 -26.95 4.44 -7.54
N ALA A 43 -26.00 3.71 -6.95
CA ALA A 43 -26.29 2.56 -6.11
C ALA A 43 -27.23 2.93 -4.95
N ILE A 44 -26.94 4.01 -4.22
CA ILE A 44 -27.79 4.52 -3.13
C ILE A 44 -29.18 4.85 -3.63
N GLN A 45 -29.31 5.51 -4.78
CA GLN A 45 -30.63 5.84 -5.37
C GLN A 45 -31.44 4.58 -5.69
N ARG A 46 -30.79 3.55 -6.25
CA ARG A 46 -31.46 2.26 -6.56
C ARG A 46 -31.88 1.55 -5.30
N PHE A 47 -31.03 1.47 -4.28
CA PHE A 47 -31.39 0.84 -3.01
C PHE A 47 -32.48 1.62 -2.27
N ASN A 48 -32.47 2.96 -2.32
CA ASN A 48 -33.58 3.78 -1.80
C ASN A 48 -34.92 3.41 -2.43
N SER A 49 -34.95 3.20 -3.76
CA SER A 49 -36.17 2.79 -4.47
C SER A 49 -36.67 1.41 -4.00
N VAL A 50 -35.76 0.47 -3.73
CA VAL A 50 -36.12 -0.84 -3.19
C VAL A 50 -36.61 -0.75 -1.75
N ILE A 51 -35.93 0.04 -0.90
CA ILE A 51 -36.33 0.26 0.50
C ILE A 51 -37.71 0.89 0.60
N SER A 52 -38.00 1.87 -0.26
CA SER A 52 -39.33 2.50 -0.31
C SER A 52 -40.43 1.52 -0.71
N ALA A 53 -40.13 0.59 -1.62
CA ALA A 53 -41.11 -0.42 -2.08
C ALA A 53 -41.22 -1.60 -1.11
N LYS A 54 -40.12 -2.05 -0.50
CA LYS A 54 -40.05 -3.22 0.40
C LYS A 54 -39.18 -2.94 1.62
N PRO A 55 -39.62 -2.12 2.59
CA PRO A 55 -38.82 -1.70 3.74
C PRO A 55 -38.47 -2.82 4.73
N TYR A 56 -39.07 -4.01 4.56
CA TYR A 56 -38.80 -5.19 5.40
C TYR A 56 -37.60 -6.02 4.95
N LEU A 57 -37.05 -5.76 3.75
CA LEU A 57 -35.87 -6.47 3.26
C LEU A 57 -34.61 -5.93 3.96
N ALA A 58 -33.71 -6.81 4.36
CA ALA A 58 -32.43 -6.45 4.99
C ALA A 58 -31.37 -6.05 3.96
N GLU A 59 -31.30 -6.78 2.85
CA GLU A 59 -30.23 -6.64 1.83
C GLU A 59 -30.08 -5.23 1.26
N PRO A 60 -31.16 -4.49 0.88
CA PRO A 60 -30.99 -3.15 0.31
C PRO A 60 -30.41 -2.15 1.32
N TYR A 61 -30.67 -2.30 2.61
CA TYR A 61 -30.03 -1.49 3.65
C TYR A 61 -28.54 -1.81 3.73
N PHE A 62 -28.17 -3.09 3.72
CA PHE A 62 -26.76 -3.50 3.75
C PHE A 62 -25.99 -2.95 2.55
N TYR A 63 -26.49 -3.11 1.33
CA TYR A 63 -25.80 -2.61 0.15
C TYR A 63 -25.80 -1.08 0.08
N ARG A 64 -26.81 -0.40 0.62
CA ARG A 64 -26.78 1.07 0.75
C ARG A 64 -25.76 1.50 1.80
N GLY A 65 -25.66 0.81 2.91
CA GLY A 65 -24.61 1.00 3.92
C GLY A 65 -23.23 0.79 3.34
N LEU A 66 -23.04 -0.23 2.50
CA LEU A 66 -21.79 -0.48 1.79
C LEU A 66 -21.44 0.67 0.82
N ALA A 67 -22.42 1.19 0.06
CA ALA A 67 -22.20 2.34 -0.80
C ALA A 67 -21.81 3.60 -0.02
N LYS A 68 -22.45 3.85 1.13
CA LYS A 68 -22.12 4.95 2.04
C LYS A 68 -20.73 4.79 2.65
N PHE A 69 -20.36 3.55 3.03
CA PHE A 69 -19.02 3.25 3.54
C PHE A 69 -17.93 3.61 2.53
N TYR A 70 -18.15 3.31 1.25
CA TYR A 70 -17.23 3.70 0.18
C TYR A 70 -17.15 5.22 -0.04
N LEU A 71 -18.22 5.94 0.30
CA LEU A 71 -18.25 7.41 0.29
C LEU A 71 -17.78 8.02 1.61
N GLU A 72 -17.26 7.21 2.53
CA GLU A 72 -16.77 7.62 3.85
C GLU A 72 -17.87 8.17 4.80
N ASP A 73 -19.15 7.97 4.44
CA ASP A 73 -20.28 8.22 5.36
C ASP A 73 -20.43 7.04 6.31
N TYR A 74 -19.50 6.92 7.24
CA TYR A 74 -19.45 5.80 8.20
C TYR A 74 -20.63 5.78 9.14
N ALA A 75 -21.12 6.94 9.58
CA ALA A 75 -22.29 7.05 10.46
C ALA A 75 -23.58 6.63 9.77
N GLY A 76 -23.77 7.05 8.50
CA GLY A 76 -24.89 6.63 7.70
C GLY A 76 -24.83 5.14 7.33
N ALA A 77 -23.64 4.60 7.12
CA ALA A 77 -23.41 3.18 6.86
C ALA A 77 -23.70 2.33 8.11
N GLU A 78 -23.23 2.74 9.30
CA GLU A 78 -23.54 2.07 10.58
C GLU A 78 -25.04 1.98 10.83
N THR A 79 -25.74 3.09 10.60
CA THR A 79 -27.20 3.16 10.74
C THR A 79 -27.89 2.16 9.80
N ASP A 80 -27.49 2.11 8.54
CA ASP A 80 -28.03 1.16 7.57
C ASP A 80 -27.74 -0.30 7.93
N CYS A 81 -26.51 -0.61 8.39
CA CYS A 81 -26.17 -1.95 8.90
C CYS A 81 -27.04 -2.33 10.12
N THR A 82 -27.31 -1.39 11.00
CA THR A 82 -28.21 -1.60 12.16
C THR A 82 -29.63 -1.90 11.70
N PHE A 83 -30.16 -1.20 10.70
CA PHE A 83 -31.45 -1.53 10.10
C PHE A 83 -31.44 -2.93 9.45
N ALA A 84 -30.38 -3.31 8.78
CA ALA A 84 -30.24 -4.64 8.19
C ALA A 84 -30.23 -5.74 9.27
N LEU A 85 -29.47 -5.55 10.36
CA LEU A 85 -29.37 -6.46 11.50
C LEU A 85 -30.71 -6.62 12.23
N ASN A 86 -31.48 -5.54 12.42
CA ASN A 86 -32.81 -5.60 13.02
C ASN A 86 -33.79 -6.49 12.24
N LYS A 87 -33.53 -6.70 10.94
CA LYS A 87 -34.35 -7.55 10.07
C LYS A 87 -33.79 -8.95 9.94
N ARG A 88 -32.47 -9.09 9.90
CA ARG A 88 -31.75 -10.39 9.81
C ARG A 88 -30.55 -10.39 10.77
N PRO A 89 -30.76 -10.73 12.06
CA PRO A 89 -29.71 -10.68 13.08
C PRO A 89 -28.61 -11.76 12.93
N TYR A 90 -28.84 -12.78 12.12
CA TYR A 90 -27.89 -13.91 11.95
C TYR A 90 -27.12 -13.81 10.64
N THR A 91 -26.63 -12.62 10.29
CA THR A 91 -25.85 -12.41 9.06
C THR A 91 -24.51 -11.78 9.41
N ALA A 92 -23.45 -12.59 9.44
CA ALA A 92 -22.10 -12.18 9.84
C ALA A 92 -21.61 -10.93 9.09
N GLN A 93 -21.84 -10.83 7.79
CA GLN A 93 -21.40 -9.68 6.96
C GLN A 93 -21.96 -8.33 7.42
N TYR A 94 -23.15 -8.31 7.99
CA TYR A 94 -23.76 -7.05 8.48
C TYR A 94 -23.04 -6.54 9.73
N TYR A 95 -22.64 -7.44 10.63
CA TYR A 95 -21.80 -7.13 11.77
C TYR A 95 -20.41 -6.69 11.34
N THR A 96 -19.80 -7.41 10.37
CA THR A 96 -18.48 -7.06 9.83
C THR A 96 -18.45 -5.63 9.27
N LEU A 97 -19.42 -5.27 8.42
CA LEU A 97 -19.46 -3.92 7.87
C LEU A 97 -19.72 -2.87 8.95
N ARG A 98 -20.62 -3.15 9.92
CA ARG A 98 -20.89 -2.22 11.03
C ARG A 98 -19.66 -2.02 11.91
N ALA A 99 -18.91 -3.09 12.19
CA ALA A 99 -17.64 -3.01 12.92
C ALA A 99 -16.61 -2.15 12.18
N LEU A 100 -16.48 -2.31 10.86
CA LEU A 100 -15.59 -1.46 10.05
C LEU A 100 -15.99 0.02 10.08
N CYS A 101 -17.30 0.32 10.03
CA CYS A 101 -17.78 1.70 10.20
C CYS A 101 -17.37 2.25 11.57
N ARG A 102 -17.54 1.45 12.63
CA ARG A 102 -17.19 1.83 14.00
C ARG A 102 -15.70 2.06 14.21
N ILE A 103 -14.84 1.25 13.57
CA ILE A 103 -13.38 1.47 13.56
C ILE A 103 -13.05 2.84 12.96
N ASN A 104 -13.62 3.16 11.80
CA ASN A 104 -13.36 4.46 11.16
C ASN A 104 -13.93 5.66 11.94
N MET A 105 -14.79 5.40 12.93
CA MET A 105 -15.27 6.39 13.90
C MET A 105 -14.56 6.28 15.27
N GLU A 106 -13.46 5.52 15.36
CA GLU A 106 -12.67 5.27 16.58
C GLU A 106 -13.48 4.60 17.72
N MET A 107 -14.60 3.95 17.37
CA MET A 107 -15.47 3.26 18.32
C MET A 107 -15.07 1.79 18.47
N TYR A 108 -13.88 1.54 19.02
CA TYR A 108 -13.26 0.19 19.04
C TYR A 108 -14.02 -0.82 19.91
N GLU A 109 -14.55 -0.42 21.08
CA GLU A 109 -15.28 -1.35 21.96
C GLU A 109 -16.58 -1.89 21.32
N PRO A 110 -17.47 -1.06 20.72
CA PRO A 110 -18.58 -1.54 19.93
C PRO A 110 -18.17 -2.37 18.71
N ALA A 111 -17.02 -2.08 18.09
CA ALA A 111 -16.50 -2.86 16.96
C ALA A 111 -16.08 -4.28 17.39
N VAL A 112 -15.39 -4.43 18.53
CA VAL A 112 -15.06 -5.74 19.12
C VAL A 112 -16.30 -6.58 19.38
N SER A 113 -17.38 -5.94 19.90
CA SER A 113 -18.66 -6.64 20.13
C SER A 113 -19.25 -7.18 18.82
N ASP A 114 -19.24 -6.38 17.76
CA ASP A 114 -19.72 -6.80 16.44
C ASP A 114 -18.86 -7.91 15.84
N TYR A 115 -17.53 -7.81 15.93
CA TYR A 115 -16.65 -8.88 15.44
C TYR A 115 -16.85 -10.20 16.19
N ARG A 116 -17.07 -10.17 17.51
CA ARG A 116 -17.40 -11.38 18.27
C ARG A 116 -18.65 -12.05 17.73
N GLU A 117 -19.69 -11.25 17.44
CA GLU A 117 -20.93 -11.78 16.88
C GLU A 117 -20.72 -12.28 15.45
N ALA A 118 -19.96 -11.56 14.61
CA ALA A 118 -19.61 -12.03 13.27
C ALA A 118 -18.83 -13.34 13.29
N ILE A 119 -17.86 -13.49 14.21
CA ILE A 119 -17.06 -14.70 14.39
C ILE A 119 -17.94 -15.84 14.92
N HIS A 120 -18.86 -15.58 15.83
CA HIS A 120 -19.79 -16.59 16.34
C HIS A 120 -20.64 -17.20 15.21
N GLN A 121 -21.04 -16.38 14.23
CA GLN A 121 -21.84 -16.82 13.10
C GLN A 121 -20.99 -17.43 11.96
N ASN A 122 -19.79 -16.91 11.73
CA ASN A 122 -18.86 -17.43 10.73
C ASN A 122 -17.42 -17.44 11.30
N PRO A 123 -17.04 -18.51 12.01
CA PRO A 123 -15.73 -18.59 12.67
C PRO A 123 -14.54 -18.75 11.71
N ILE A 124 -14.79 -19.10 10.44
CA ILE A 124 -13.73 -19.31 9.44
C ILE A 124 -13.35 -18.03 8.68
N GLU A 125 -14.02 -16.90 8.93
CA GLU A 125 -13.70 -15.62 8.29
C GLU A 125 -12.53 -14.96 9.01
N ARG A 126 -11.34 -15.06 8.42
CA ARG A 126 -10.06 -14.61 9.01
C ARG A 126 -10.05 -13.11 9.32
N ASN A 127 -10.60 -12.30 8.42
CA ASN A 127 -10.59 -10.85 8.55
C ASN A 127 -11.28 -10.35 9.82
N ASN A 128 -12.35 -11.03 10.24
CA ASN A 128 -13.04 -10.68 11.48
C ASN A 128 -12.17 -10.89 12.72
N TRP A 129 -11.43 -11.99 12.77
CA TRP A 129 -10.48 -12.27 13.84
C TRP A 129 -9.33 -11.26 13.83
N HIS A 130 -8.72 -11.03 12.67
CA HIS A 130 -7.62 -10.08 12.50
C HIS A 130 -8.02 -8.68 12.98
N ASN A 131 -9.12 -8.15 12.48
CA ASN A 131 -9.59 -6.81 12.83
C ASN A 131 -10.01 -6.72 14.31
N MET A 132 -10.59 -7.79 14.87
CA MET A 132 -10.87 -7.86 16.30
C MET A 132 -9.61 -7.75 17.14
N VAL A 133 -8.55 -8.46 16.77
CA VAL A 133 -7.25 -8.39 17.47
C VAL A 133 -6.68 -6.99 17.41
N LEU A 134 -6.72 -6.31 16.25
CA LEU A 134 -6.27 -4.93 16.13
C LEU A 134 -7.08 -3.98 17.03
N CYS A 135 -8.41 -4.10 17.06
CA CYS A 135 -9.25 -3.31 17.96
C CYS A 135 -8.92 -3.56 19.44
N LEU A 136 -8.64 -4.81 19.81
CA LEU A 136 -8.25 -5.15 21.19
C LEU A 136 -6.87 -4.56 21.54
N MET A 137 -5.96 -4.44 20.57
CA MET A 137 -4.67 -3.78 20.77
C MET A 137 -4.84 -2.27 20.96
N GLU A 138 -5.70 -1.60 20.17
CA GLU A 138 -6.03 -0.18 20.36
C GLU A 138 -6.68 0.10 21.74
N LEU A 139 -7.44 -0.85 22.27
CA LEU A 139 -8.02 -0.80 23.61
C LEU A 139 -7.04 -1.22 24.72
N GLU A 140 -5.79 -1.52 24.41
CA GLU A 140 -4.77 -2.05 25.33
C GLU A 140 -5.17 -3.36 26.03
N ARG A 141 -6.14 -4.11 25.44
CA ARG A 141 -6.65 -5.39 25.99
C ARG A 141 -5.82 -6.57 25.49
N TYR A 142 -4.52 -6.50 25.71
CA TYR A 142 -3.52 -7.46 25.15
C TYR A 142 -3.75 -8.92 25.56
N GLY A 143 -4.36 -9.19 26.72
CA GLY A 143 -4.68 -10.54 27.15
C GLY A 143 -5.74 -11.21 26.28
N GLU A 144 -6.76 -10.44 25.87
CA GLU A 144 -7.82 -10.93 24.99
C GLU A 144 -7.35 -11.02 23.54
N ALA A 145 -6.47 -10.11 23.12
CA ALA A 145 -5.82 -10.18 21.82
C ALA A 145 -4.97 -11.47 21.69
N ASP A 146 -4.18 -11.81 22.74
CA ASP A 146 -3.43 -13.07 22.80
C ASP A 146 -4.33 -14.31 22.71
N ALA A 147 -5.43 -14.34 23.48
CA ALA A 147 -6.37 -15.47 23.46
C ALA A 147 -7.08 -15.62 22.09
N ALA A 148 -7.40 -14.49 21.43
CA ALA A 148 -7.94 -14.52 20.08
C ALA A 148 -6.93 -15.09 19.07
N LEU A 149 -5.66 -14.67 19.17
CA LEU A 149 -4.57 -15.20 18.34
C LEU A 149 -4.32 -16.69 18.59
N ASP A 150 -4.40 -17.17 19.85
CA ASP A 150 -4.32 -18.58 20.16
C ASP A 150 -5.43 -19.39 19.45
N SER A 151 -6.65 -18.82 19.43
CA SER A 151 -7.78 -19.42 18.70
C SER A 151 -7.54 -19.42 17.18
N MET A 152 -6.99 -18.34 16.63
CA MET A 152 -6.60 -18.27 15.22
C MET A 152 -5.54 -19.31 14.87
N MET A 153 -4.53 -19.50 15.71
CA MET A 153 -3.48 -20.50 15.48
C MET A 153 -3.99 -21.94 15.54
N GLN A 154 -5.07 -22.21 16.28
CA GLN A 154 -5.73 -23.50 16.26
C GLN A 154 -6.52 -23.71 14.95
N LEU A 155 -7.17 -22.67 14.43
CA LEU A 155 -7.93 -22.74 13.19
C LEU A 155 -7.03 -22.77 11.95
N TRP A 156 -5.93 -22.05 11.97
CA TRP A 156 -4.98 -21.90 10.84
C TRP A 156 -3.51 -22.02 11.32
N PRO A 157 -3.02 -23.23 11.60
CA PRO A 157 -1.78 -23.46 12.36
C PRO A 157 -0.48 -23.13 11.62
N ARG A 158 -0.52 -22.79 10.34
CA ARG A 158 0.68 -22.53 9.53
C ARG A 158 0.74 -21.12 8.92
N GLU A 159 0.16 -20.16 9.62
CA GLU A 159 0.11 -18.77 9.13
C GLU A 159 1.15 -17.90 9.85
N SER A 160 2.15 -17.39 9.12
CA SER A 160 3.18 -16.49 9.67
C SER A 160 2.59 -15.19 10.23
N SER A 161 1.52 -14.69 9.61
CA SER A 161 0.84 -13.47 10.02
C SER A 161 0.32 -13.49 11.47
N GLN A 162 -0.05 -14.65 11.99
CA GLN A 162 -0.47 -14.79 13.39
C GLN A 162 0.72 -14.66 14.35
N CYS A 163 1.87 -15.19 13.95
CA CYS A 163 3.10 -15.04 14.71
C CYS A 163 3.57 -13.58 14.72
N THR A 164 3.48 -12.87 13.59
CA THR A 164 3.81 -11.44 13.53
C THR A 164 2.85 -10.61 14.39
N MET A 165 1.55 -10.92 14.42
CA MET A 165 0.60 -10.26 15.32
C MET A 165 0.89 -10.57 16.80
N LYS A 166 1.28 -11.81 17.16
CA LYS A 166 1.73 -12.15 18.53
C LYS A 166 3.00 -11.39 18.90
N ALA A 167 3.91 -11.21 17.97
CA ALA A 167 5.08 -10.37 18.18
C ALA A 167 4.68 -8.91 18.47
N GLN A 168 3.74 -8.35 17.72
CA GLN A 168 3.22 -6.99 17.97
C GLN A 168 2.58 -6.86 19.35
N VAL A 169 1.73 -7.82 19.74
CA VAL A 169 1.13 -7.85 21.09
C VAL A 169 2.22 -7.94 22.18
N SER A 170 3.28 -8.74 21.96
CA SER A 170 4.40 -8.87 22.89
C SER A 170 5.20 -7.55 23.00
N LEU A 171 5.43 -6.86 21.88
CA LEU A 171 6.06 -5.53 21.87
C LEU A 171 5.23 -4.50 22.62
N ALA A 172 3.90 -4.50 22.43
CA ALA A 172 2.99 -3.63 23.16
C ALA A 172 3.01 -3.88 24.70
N LYS A 173 3.18 -5.15 25.08
CA LYS A 173 3.44 -5.55 26.49
C LYS A 173 4.87 -5.22 26.96
N LYS A 174 5.74 -4.69 26.11
CA LYS A 174 7.17 -4.43 26.34
C LYS A 174 8.01 -5.69 26.58
N ASP A 175 7.54 -6.85 26.16
CA ASP A 175 8.25 -8.12 26.20
C ASP A 175 8.97 -8.35 24.87
N THR A 176 10.16 -7.75 24.75
CA THR A 176 10.96 -7.80 23.52
C THR A 176 11.50 -9.19 23.22
N THR A 177 11.82 -9.97 24.26
CA THR A 177 12.35 -11.34 24.09
C THR A 177 11.30 -12.25 23.45
N ARG A 178 10.10 -12.22 23.99
CA ARG A 178 8.99 -13.02 23.45
C ARG A 178 8.56 -12.55 22.07
N ALA A 179 8.64 -11.24 21.80
CA ALA A 179 8.38 -10.70 20.48
C ALA A 179 9.37 -11.26 19.43
N GLU A 180 10.66 -11.36 19.79
CA GLU A 180 11.69 -11.91 18.90
C GLU A 180 11.46 -13.40 18.62
N GLU A 181 11.12 -14.20 19.62
CA GLU A 181 10.76 -15.61 19.45
C GLU A 181 9.60 -15.79 18.47
N TRP A 182 8.59 -14.91 18.53
CA TRP A 182 7.48 -14.93 17.60
C TRP A 182 7.85 -14.48 16.19
N VAL A 183 8.72 -13.48 16.04
CA VAL A 183 9.24 -13.07 14.73
C VAL A 183 10.05 -14.20 14.10
N ASP A 184 10.90 -14.87 14.87
CA ASP A 184 11.66 -16.00 14.38
C ASP A 184 10.74 -17.17 13.98
N SER A 185 9.69 -17.41 14.75
CA SER A 185 8.66 -18.40 14.41
C SER A 185 7.93 -18.05 13.12
N ALA A 186 7.63 -16.76 12.89
CA ALA A 186 7.03 -16.31 11.63
C ALA A 186 7.96 -16.58 10.45
N LEU A 187 9.25 -16.29 10.58
CA LEU A 187 10.26 -16.51 9.54
C LEU A 187 10.57 -17.98 9.27
N VAL A 188 10.35 -18.85 10.25
CA VAL A 188 10.41 -20.33 10.07
C VAL A 188 9.21 -20.81 9.25
N LEU A 189 8.01 -20.25 9.48
CA LEU A 189 6.80 -20.58 8.72
C LEU A 189 6.81 -19.99 7.31
N ASP A 190 7.27 -18.75 7.18
CA ASP A 190 7.41 -18.05 5.90
C ASP A 190 8.66 -17.16 5.90
N LYS A 191 9.73 -17.65 5.27
CA LYS A 191 11.00 -16.92 5.14
C LYS A 191 10.88 -15.65 4.28
N TYR A 192 9.77 -15.47 3.55
CA TYR A 192 9.47 -14.33 2.70
C TYR A 192 8.47 -13.33 3.34
N ASP A 193 8.14 -13.51 4.60
CA ASP A 193 7.26 -12.57 5.31
C ASP A 193 7.97 -11.22 5.50
N GLY A 194 7.64 -10.25 4.63
CA GLY A 194 8.20 -8.89 4.68
C GLY A 194 7.84 -8.13 5.98
N ASN A 195 6.72 -8.47 6.65
CA ASN A 195 6.40 -7.87 7.94
C ASN A 195 7.32 -8.41 9.04
N ALA A 196 7.55 -9.72 9.07
CA ALA A 196 8.46 -10.34 10.02
C ALA A 196 9.88 -9.80 9.86
N TRP A 197 10.38 -9.65 8.63
CA TRP A 197 11.69 -9.04 8.37
C TRP A 197 11.75 -7.57 8.80
N SER A 198 10.69 -6.78 8.56
CA SER A 198 10.61 -5.38 9.03
C SER A 198 10.65 -5.29 10.56
N MET A 199 9.92 -6.18 11.26
CA MET A 199 9.95 -6.23 12.73
C MET A 199 11.33 -6.64 13.25
N LYS A 200 11.96 -7.63 12.62
CA LYS A 200 13.32 -8.06 12.97
C LYS A 200 14.33 -6.94 12.80
N ALA A 201 14.25 -6.22 11.69
CA ALA A 201 15.07 -5.04 11.43
C ALA A 201 14.90 -3.96 12.51
N SER A 202 13.67 -3.68 12.94
CA SER A 202 13.41 -2.72 14.02
C SER A 202 14.03 -3.15 15.36
N MET A 203 14.09 -4.46 15.60
CA MET A 203 14.77 -5.00 16.79
C MET A 203 16.29 -4.82 16.70
N PHE A 204 16.90 -5.07 15.53
CA PHE A 204 18.32 -4.83 15.28
C PHE A 204 18.68 -3.35 15.41
N VAL A 205 17.86 -2.44 14.85
CA VAL A 205 18.07 -0.98 15.01
C VAL A 205 18.07 -0.58 16.50
N LYS A 206 17.15 -1.12 17.30
CA LYS A 206 17.10 -0.85 18.75
C LYS A 206 18.33 -1.37 19.52
N ARG A 207 19.00 -2.40 18.99
CA ARG A 207 20.26 -2.94 19.54
C ARG A 207 21.51 -2.30 18.95
N GLU A 208 21.33 -1.34 18.03
CA GLU A 208 22.42 -0.70 17.29
C GLU A 208 23.21 -1.67 16.39
N GLU A 209 22.60 -2.81 16.01
CA GLU A 209 23.12 -3.83 15.11
C GLU A 209 22.76 -3.43 13.64
N TYR A 210 23.36 -2.35 13.16
CA TYR A 210 22.91 -1.69 11.93
C TYR A 210 23.19 -2.50 10.65
N GLY A 211 24.21 -3.37 10.63
CA GLY A 211 24.48 -4.28 9.52
C GLY A 211 23.37 -5.31 9.34
N ASP A 212 23.01 -5.99 10.45
CA ASP A 212 21.92 -6.97 10.44
C ASP A 212 20.55 -6.32 10.17
N ALA A 213 20.39 -5.07 10.62
CA ALA A 213 19.20 -4.28 10.31
C ALA A 213 19.08 -3.98 8.79
N GLU A 214 20.19 -3.61 8.13
CA GLU A 214 20.22 -3.37 6.67
C GLU A 214 19.87 -4.64 5.92
N ASP A 215 20.48 -5.79 6.24
CA ASP A 215 20.19 -7.07 5.61
C ASP A 215 18.73 -7.52 5.78
N ALA A 216 18.16 -7.28 6.96
CA ALA A 216 16.76 -7.59 7.21
C ALA A 216 15.80 -6.65 6.42
N LEU A 217 16.15 -5.36 6.33
CA LEU A 217 15.39 -4.38 5.55
C LEU A 217 15.47 -4.64 4.05
N ASP A 218 16.61 -5.10 3.55
CA ASP A 218 16.75 -5.52 2.16
C ASP A 218 15.74 -6.62 1.81
N LYS A 219 15.64 -7.65 2.67
CA LYS A 219 14.64 -8.72 2.51
C LYS A 219 13.21 -8.20 2.61
N ALA A 220 12.93 -7.29 3.55
CA ALA A 220 11.60 -6.68 3.68
C ALA A 220 11.22 -5.84 2.46
N ILE A 221 12.15 -5.05 1.91
CA ILE A 221 11.95 -4.19 0.73
C ILE A 221 11.66 -5.02 -0.52
N VAL A 222 12.37 -6.13 -0.72
CA VAL A 222 12.10 -7.06 -1.85
C VAL A 222 10.64 -7.51 -1.84
N GLN A 223 10.09 -7.80 -0.66
CA GLN A 223 8.69 -8.25 -0.51
C GLN A 223 7.69 -7.10 -0.55
N LYS A 224 8.08 -5.92 -0.09
CA LYS A 224 7.23 -4.74 0.05
C LYS A 224 7.87 -3.47 -0.52
N PRO A 225 8.12 -3.39 -1.82
CA PRO A 225 8.91 -2.31 -2.42
C PRO A 225 8.21 -0.94 -2.41
N ARG A 226 6.93 -0.86 -2.05
CA ARG A 226 6.15 0.40 -2.02
C ARG A 226 5.85 0.89 -0.60
N VAL A 227 6.63 0.47 0.38
CA VAL A 227 6.48 0.93 1.77
C VAL A 227 7.62 1.91 2.10
N PRO A 228 7.36 3.23 2.18
CA PRO A 228 8.41 4.26 2.37
C PRO A 228 9.22 4.03 3.65
N GLY A 229 8.55 3.61 4.74
CA GLY A 229 9.17 3.39 6.05
C GLY A 229 10.32 2.38 6.05
N LEU A 230 10.29 1.38 5.16
CA LEU A 230 11.38 0.43 5.04
C LEU A 230 12.66 1.10 4.53
N TYR A 231 12.52 2.00 3.53
CA TYR A 231 13.65 2.77 3.00
C TYR A 231 14.17 3.77 4.01
N ILE A 232 13.28 4.46 4.75
CA ILE A 232 13.66 5.41 5.81
C ILE A 232 14.47 4.70 6.89
N ASN A 233 14.04 3.52 7.33
CA ASN A 233 14.73 2.75 8.35
C ASN A 233 16.06 2.18 7.83
N ARG A 234 16.13 1.78 6.55
CA ARG A 234 17.38 1.34 5.93
C ARG A 234 18.35 2.51 5.75
N ALA A 235 17.86 3.68 5.36
CA ALA A 235 18.65 4.90 5.30
C ALA A 235 19.29 5.22 6.66
N LEU A 236 18.53 5.10 7.75
CA LEU A 236 19.06 5.28 9.10
C LEU A 236 20.15 4.24 9.41
N ALA A 237 19.93 2.96 9.12
CA ALA A 237 20.94 1.92 9.34
C ALA A 237 22.21 2.18 8.52
N ARG A 238 22.07 2.58 7.24
CA ARG A 238 23.19 2.95 6.36
C ARG A 238 23.93 4.20 6.84
N PHE A 239 23.20 5.18 7.33
CA PHE A 239 23.80 6.39 7.91
C PHE A 239 24.67 6.06 9.12
N GLN A 240 24.19 5.23 10.03
CA GLN A 240 24.96 4.80 11.22
C GLN A 240 26.21 3.98 10.85
N GLN A 241 26.19 3.32 9.70
CA GLN A 241 27.36 2.64 9.11
C GLN A 241 28.24 3.58 8.28
N ASN A 242 28.01 4.89 8.31
CA ASN A 242 28.72 5.89 7.51
C ASN A 242 28.53 5.74 5.97
N ASN A 243 27.51 5.01 5.54
CA ASN A 243 27.13 4.93 4.12
C ASN A 243 26.17 6.07 3.75
N ILE A 244 26.72 7.28 3.68
CA ILE A 244 25.95 8.50 3.43
C ILE A 244 25.22 8.48 2.07
N ARG A 245 25.90 7.96 1.03
CA ARG A 245 25.31 7.89 -0.33
C ARG A 245 24.12 6.93 -0.38
N GLY A 246 24.26 5.76 0.23
CA GLY A 246 23.18 4.79 0.32
C GLY A 246 21.98 5.33 1.12
N ALA A 247 22.23 6.02 2.23
CA ALA A 247 21.19 6.65 3.02
C ALA A 247 20.44 7.73 2.22
N MET A 248 21.16 8.58 1.46
CA MET A 248 20.55 9.61 0.63
C MET A 248 19.64 9.00 -0.45
N SER A 249 20.12 7.96 -1.14
CA SER A 249 19.35 7.25 -2.16
C SER A 249 18.06 6.63 -1.59
N ASP A 250 18.11 6.09 -0.38
CA ASP A 250 16.94 5.51 0.27
C ASP A 250 15.90 6.58 0.67
N TYR A 251 16.33 7.75 1.16
CA TYR A 251 15.40 8.85 1.42
C TYR A 251 14.77 9.38 0.12
N ASP A 252 15.54 9.48 -0.96
CA ASP A 252 15.01 9.86 -2.27
C ASP A 252 13.96 8.85 -2.74
N GLN A 253 14.21 7.56 -2.57
CA GLN A 253 13.25 6.49 -2.91
C GLN A 253 11.99 6.53 -2.04
N ALA A 254 12.13 6.80 -0.73
CA ALA A 254 10.98 6.95 0.16
C ALA A 254 10.07 8.10 -0.28
N ILE A 255 10.64 9.24 -0.69
CA ILE A 255 9.91 10.42 -1.17
C ILE A 255 9.29 10.15 -2.56
N GLU A 256 9.96 9.37 -3.43
CA GLU A 256 9.38 8.97 -4.73
C GLU A 256 8.13 8.11 -4.53
N ILE A 257 8.15 7.21 -3.53
CA ILE A 257 6.99 6.35 -3.21
C ILE A 257 5.86 7.17 -2.57
N ASP A 258 6.20 8.05 -1.64
CA ASP A 258 5.26 8.94 -0.95
C ASP A 258 5.85 10.34 -0.82
N ALA A 259 5.49 11.21 -1.76
CA ALA A 259 5.95 12.59 -1.79
C ALA A 259 5.51 13.41 -0.56
N ASN A 260 4.51 12.93 0.18
CA ASN A 260 4.01 13.60 1.38
C ASN A 260 4.65 13.08 2.68
N ASN A 261 5.61 12.19 2.60
CA ASN A 261 6.28 11.63 3.78
C ASN A 261 7.23 12.67 4.42
N TYR A 262 6.71 13.38 5.42
CA TYR A 262 7.45 14.44 6.09
C TYR A 262 8.67 13.91 6.88
N ILE A 263 8.67 12.65 7.34
CA ILE A 263 9.81 12.03 8.04
C ILE A 263 10.98 11.84 7.07
N ALA A 264 10.69 11.39 5.84
CA ALA A 264 11.72 11.24 4.81
C ALA A 264 12.36 12.59 4.44
N HIS A 265 11.54 13.63 4.25
CA HIS A 265 12.04 15.00 4.02
C HIS A 265 12.85 15.52 5.20
N HIS A 266 12.36 15.35 6.43
CA HIS A 266 13.07 15.78 7.63
C HIS A 266 14.45 15.12 7.74
N ASN A 267 14.51 13.81 7.63
CA ASN A 267 15.75 13.05 7.75
C ASN A 267 16.71 13.36 6.58
N ARG A 268 16.20 13.51 5.36
CA ARG A 268 17.03 13.93 4.21
C ARG A 268 17.57 15.34 4.39
N GLY A 269 16.77 16.27 4.91
CA GLY A 269 17.20 17.61 5.27
C GLY A 269 18.35 17.63 6.27
N LEU A 270 18.27 16.81 7.33
CA LEU A 270 19.37 16.64 8.29
C LEU A 270 20.63 16.10 7.63
N LEU A 271 20.49 15.10 6.76
CA LEU A 271 21.63 14.51 6.07
C LEU A 271 22.27 15.48 5.09
N ARG A 272 21.48 16.27 4.33
CA ARG A 272 21.95 17.33 3.44
C ARG A 272 22.71 18.43 4.19
N ALA A 273 22.17 18.84 5.34
CA ALA A 273 22.85 19.78 6.23
C ALA A 273 24.22 19.26 6.69
N GLN A 274 24.30 17.98 7.03
CA GLN A 274 25.56 17.38 7.47
C GLN A 274 26.63 17.31 6.36
N VAL A 275 26.22 17.15 5.10
CA VAL A 275 27.14 17.14 3.96
C VAL A 275 27.39 18.54 3.36
N GLY A 276 26.81 19.59 3.95
CA GLY A 276 27.00 20.98 3.53
C GLY A 276 26.12 21.40 2.34
N ASP A 277 25.04 20.66 2.02
CA ASP A 277 24.06 21.05 1.01
C ASP A 277 22.91 21.83 1.66
N ASP A 278 23.27 22.99 2.23
CA ASP A 278 22.39 23.79 3.09
C ASP A 278 21.12 24.27 2.37
N ASN A 279 21.26 24.67 1.10
CA ASN A 279 20.12 25.19 0.34
C ASN A 279 19.04 24.10 0.12
N ARG A 280 19.44 22.89 -0.29
CA ARG A 280 18.49 21.79 -0.46
C ARG A 280 17.98 21.25 0.87
N ALA A 281 18.77 21.37 1.95
CA ALA A 281 18.30 21.06 3.29
C ALA A 281 17.19 22.03 3.72
N ILE A 282 17.31 23.33 3.42
CA ILE A 282 16.26 24.33 3.66
C ILE A 282 14.98 23.97 2.89
N GLU A 283 15.08 23.56 1.61
CA GLU A 283 13.92 23.12 0.81
C GLU A 283 13.19 21.93 1.47
N ASP A 284 13.92 20.95 2.00
CA ASP A 284 13.33 19.82 2.70
C ASP A 284 12.60 20.27 4.00
N PHE A 285 13.19 21.17 4.78
CA PHE A 285 12.52 21.70 5.98
C PHE A 285 11.36 22.63 5.62
N ASP A 286 11.42 23.39 4.53
CA ASP A 286 10.30 24.17 4.01
C ASP A 286 9.11 23.28 3.69
N TYR A 287 9.38 22.12 3.07
CA TYR A 287 8.34 21.12 2.83
C TYR A 287 7.73 20.61 4.13
N VAL A 288 8.54 20.17 5.10
CA VAL A 288 8.04 19.73 6.42
C VAL A 288 7.15 20.79 7.05
N LEU A 289 7.57 22.06 7.03
CA LEU A 289 6.81 23.16 7.61
C LEU A 289 5.57 23.57 6.80
N SER A 290 5.50 23.20 5.52
CA SER A 290 4.27 23.35 4.73
C SER A 290 3.17 22.37 5.17
N VAL A 291 3.55 21.18 5.64
CA VAL A 291 2.65 20.13 6.14
C VAL A 291 2.37 20.33 7.63
N GLU A 292 3.41 20.59 8.41
CA GLU A 292 3.37 20.81 9.86
C GLU A 292 3.98 22.17 10.24
N PRO A 293 3.23 23.28 10.14
CA PRO A 293 3.76 24.63 10.41
C PRO A 293 4.30 24.82 11.84
N ASP A 294 3.81 24.01 12.78
CA ASP A 294 4.20 24.04 14.19
C ASP A 294 5.31 23.02 14.52
N ASN A 295 5.99 22.45 13.54
CA ASN A 295 7.10 21.52 13.79
C ASN A 295 8.33 22.30 14.29
N MET A 296 8.48 22.37 15.63
CA MET A 296 9.53 23.16 16.27
C MET A 296 10.94 22.67 15.96
N ILE A 297 11.10 21.36 15.71
CA ILE A 297 12.39 20.75 15.33
C ILE A 297 12.78 21.22 13.93
N ALA A 298 11.86 21.18 12.99
CA ALA A 298 12.10 21.65 11.62
C ALA A 298 12.39 23.17 11.59
N LEU A 299 11.63 23.98 12.34
CA LEU A 299 11.88 25.41 12.49
C LEU A 299 13.31 25.69 13.01
N TYR A 300 13.73 24.97 14.05
CA TYR A 300 15.06 25.20 14.61
C TYR A 300 16.19 24.77 13.66
N ASN A 301 16.04 23.60 13.01
CA ASN A 301 17.02 23.13 12.01
C ASN A 301 17.10 24.09 10.81
N ARG A 302 15.95 24.54 10.29
CA ARG A 302 15.92 25.53 9.21
C ARG A 302 16.58 26.85 9.64
N ALA A 303 16.34 27.30 10.86
CA ALA A 303 16.95 28.53 11.38
C ALA A 303 18.50 28.45 11.44
N ILE A 304 19.06 27.30 11.81
CA ILE A 304 20.50 27.06 11.80
C ILE A 304 21.05 27.22 10.37
N LEU A 305 20.38 26.63 9.39
CA LEU A 305 20.78 26.69 7.99
C LEU A 305 20.60 28.09 7.38
N LEU A 306 19.52 28.79 7.73
CA LEU A 306 19.30 30.19 7.32
C LEU A 306 20.40 31.11 7.89
N ASP A 307 20.88 30.86 9.11
CA ASP A 307 22.03 31.57 9.67
C ASP A 307 23.32 31.30 8.86
N GLN A 308 23.55 30.06 8.45
CA GLN A 308 24.71 29.63 7.66
C GLN A 308 24.68 30.22 6.24
N THR A 309 23.51 30.28 5.63
CA THR A 309 23.31 30.81 4.26
C THR A 309 23.14 32.33 4.22
N GLY A 310 23.05 32.99 5.38
CA GLY A 310 23.03 34.48 5.50
C GLY A 310 21.64 35.10 5.56
N ASP A 311 20.55 34.32 5.54
CA ASP A 311 19.19 34.84 5.85
C ASP A 311 18.99 34.96 7.36
N TYR A 312 19.67 35.96 7.94
CA TYR A 312 19.61 36.23 9.38
C TYR A 312 18.21 36.58 9.87
N HIS A 313 17.40 37.26 9.04
CA HIS A 313 16.05 37.63 9.42
C HIS A 313 15.10 36.43 9.44
N GLY A 314 15.23 35.51 8.49
CA GLY A 314 14.54 34.25 8.49
C GLY A 314 14.90 33.42 9.72
N ALA A 315 16.18 33.27 10.00
CA ALA A 315 16.67 32.55 11.16
C ALA A 315 16.12 33.09 12.49
N ILE A 316 16.12 34.43 12.67
CA ILE A 316 15.57 35.07 13.89
C ILE A 316 14.08 34.81 14.04
N ARG A 317 13.32 34.86 12.94
CA ARG A 317 11.87 34.54 12.98
C ARG A 317 11.63 33.14 13.47
N ASP A 318 12.29 32.17 12.86
CA ASP A 318 12.11 30.75 13.19
C ASP A 318 12.52 30.43 14.63
N ILE A 319 13.72 30.92 15.06
CA ILE A 319 14.17 30.72 16.46
C ILE A 319 13.22 31.41 17.44
N SER A 320 12.68 32.60 17.12
CA SER A 320 11.75 33.28 18.00
C SER A 320 10.49 32.45 18.26
N ILE A 321 9.93 31.84 17.20
CA ILE A 321 8.79 30.93 17.36
C ILE A 321 9.16 29.76 18.28
N VAL A 322 10.33 29.17 18.09
CA VAL A 322 10.79 28.04 18.91
C VAL A 322 10.94 28.43 20.39
N ILE A 323 11.65 29.51 20.71
CA ILE A 323 11.87 29.91 22.11
C ILE A 323 10.63 30.48 22.77
N ASP A 324 9.67 31.03 22.04
CA ASP A 324 8.37 31.46 22.59
C ASP A 324 7.54 30.22 23.01
N ASN A 325 7.68 29.12 22.28
CA ASN A 325 7.07 27.84 22.60
C ASN A 325 7.84 27.03 23.66
N PHE A 326 9.18 27.15 23.66
CA PHE A 326 10.07 26.48 24.62
C PHE A 326 10.94 27.51 25.36
N PRO A 327 10.39 28.27 26.33
CA PRO A 327 11.12 29.34 27.01
C PRO A 327 12.36 28.90 27.80
N GLN A 328 12.57 27.58 27.97
CA GLN A 328 13.73 27.01 28.64
C GLN A 328 14.75 26.38 27.67
N PHE A 329 14.55 26.55 26.35
CA PHE A 329 15.47 26.08 25.33
C PHE A 329 16.64 27.09 25.17
N TRP A 330 17.60 27.02 26.08
CA TRP A 330 18.72 27.98 26.15
C TRP A 330 19.61 27.99 24.92
N ALA A 331 19.70 26.85 24.19
CA ALA A 331 20.44 26.82 22.93
C ALA A 331 19.84 27.77 21.89
N GLY A 332 18.52 27.87 21.80
CA GLY A 332 17.83 28.80 20.91
C GLY A 332 18.15 30.25 21.23
N TYR A 333 18.16 30.65 22.51
CA TYR A 333 18.54 32.01 22.91
C TYR A 333 20.01 32.31 22.55
N ARG A 334 20.95 31.39 22.79
CA ARG A 334 22.35 31.55 22.39
C ARG A 334 22.50 31.73 20.89
N GLN A 335 21.81 30.91 20.11
CA GLN A 335 21.84 30.97 18.65
C GLN A 335 21.24 32.32 18.17
N ARG A 336 20.08 32.73 18.70
CA ARG A 336 19.48 34.02 18.34
C ARG A 336 20.38 35.22 18.72
N ALA A 337 20.99 35.21 19.90
CA ALA A 337 21.94 36.24 20.31
C ALA A 337 23.15 36.35 19.35
N SER A 338 23.69 35.20 18.92
CA SER A 338 24.75 35.13 17.91
C SER A 338 24.34 35.81 16.60
N ILE A 339 23.13 35.50 16.10
CA ILE A 339 22.61 36.06 14.85
C ILE A 339 22.32 37.57 15.00
N LEU A 340 21.73 37.99 16.13
CA LEU A 340 21.49 39.41 16.42
C LEU A 340 22.79 40.22 16.42
N ARG A 341 23.90 39.67 16.90
CA ARG A 341 25.22 40.30 16.78
C ARG A 341 25.67 40.44 15.33
N LYS A 342 25.44 39.45 14.47
CA LYS A 342 25.78 39.50 13.03
C LYS A 342 25.05 40.63 12.30
N ILE A 343 23.78 40.90 12.66
CA ILE A 343 22.99 42.01 12.07
C ILE A 343 23.18 43.36 12.79
N GLY A 344 23.98 43.40 13.86
CA GLY A 344 24.32 44.64 14.59
C GLY A 344 23.34 45.01 15.72
N ASP A 345 22.33 44.19 16.02
CA ASP A 345 21.43 44.39 17.18
C ASP A 345 22.09 43.90 18.48
N LYS A 346 22.95 44.77 19.01
CA LYS A 346 23.68 44.49 20.27
C LYS A 346 22.74 44.36 21.47
N TYR A 347 21.73 45.22 21.52
CA TYR A 347 20.77 45.22 22.66
C TYR A 347 19.94 43.93 22.72
N GLY A 348 19.44 43.50 21.59
CA GLY A 348 18.73 42.22 21.49
C GLY A 348 19.60 41.04 21.90
N ALA A 349 20.85 41.00 21.42
CA ALA A 349 21.81 39.96 21.76
C ALA A 349 22.12 39.90 23.26
N GLU A 350 22.46 41.07 23.88
CA GLU A 350 22.76 41.15 25.31
C GLU A 350 21.57 40.71 26.18
N ARG A 351 20.35 41.04 25.75
CA ARG A 351 19.13 40.61 26.44
C ARG A 351 18.96 39.10 26.45
N ASP A 352 19.22 38.42 25.34
CA ASP A 352 19.10 36.97 25.27
C ASP A 352 20.24 36.27 26.02
N GLU A 353 21.48 36.80 25.95
CA GLU A 353 22.62 36.31 26.73
C GLU A 353 22.40 36.48 28.23
N PHE A 354 21.81 37.58 28.66
CA PHE A 354 21.49 37.80 30.07
C PHE A 354 20.45 36.80 30.59
N ARG A 355 19.46 36.45 29.75
CA ARG A 355 18.48 35.40 30.11
C ARG A 355 19.17 34.05 30.33
N VAL A 356 20.09 33.67 29.44
CA VAL A 356 20.86 32.41 29.57
C VAL A 356 21.73 32.45 30.82
N LEU A 357 22.48 33.54 31.05
CA LEU A 357 23.35 33.69 32.22
C LEU A 357 22.55 33.62 33.51
N LYS A 358 21.38 34.27 33.57
CA LYS A 358 20.48 34.22 34.74
C LYS A 358 20.04 32.81 35.03
N ALA A 359 19.61 32.06 34.04
CA ALA A 359 19.19 30.67 34.20
C ALA A 359 20.36 29.77 34.67
N GLU A 360 21.57 29.96 34.15
CA GLU A 360 22.75 29.23 34.60
C GLU A 360 23.09 29.50 36.07
N LEU A 361 22.93 30.77 36.50
CA LEU A 361 23.12 31.12 37.90
C LEU A 361 22.05 30.52 38.80
N GLU A 362 20.79 30.53 38.37
CA GLU A 362 19.68 29.90 39.12
C GLU A 362 19.88 28.37 39.28
N VAL A 363 20.39 27.71 38.23
CA VAL A 363 20.74 26.27 38.28
C VAL A 363 21.88 26.04 39.32
N ARG A 364 22.95 26.86 39.27
CA ARG A 364 24.08 26.76 40.20
C ARG A 364 23.69 27.01 41.67
N THR A 365 22.75 27.95 41.89
CA THR A 365 22.25 28.29 43.23
C THR A 365 21.13 27.39 43.74
N GLY A 366 20.66 26.42 42.91
CA GLY A 366 19.56 25.51 43.26
C GLY A 366 18.20 26.19 43.30
N THR A 367 18.09 27.42 42.80
CA THR A 367 16.84 28.21 42.79
C THR A 367 16.03 28.03 41.50
N TYR A 368 16.56 27.28 40.53
CA TYR A 368 15.93 27.05 39.24
C TYR A 368 14.62 26.29 39.37
N LYS A 369 13.52 26.88 38.86
CA LYS A 369 12.21 26.24 38.81
C LYS A 369 11.92 25.79 37.40
N VAL A 370 11.77 24.48 37.20
CA VAL A 370 11.29 23.92 35.93
C VAL A 370 9.83 24.35 35.73
N GLN A 371 9.56 25.12 34.69
CA GLN A 371 8.18 25.42 34.32
C GLN A 371 7.53 24.17 33.75
N LYS A 372 6.39 23.75 34.32
CA LYS A 372 5.59 22.67 33.76
C LYS A 372 4.98 23.16 32.44
N THR A 373 5.44 22.63 31.34
CA THR A 373 4.82 22.83 30.03
C THR A 373 3.52 22.02 29.96
N THR A 374 2.46 22.58 29.43
CA THR A 374 1.16 21.95 29.22
C THR A 374 1.10 21.09 27.96
N ARG A 375 2.24 20.88 27.28
CA ARG A 375 2.34 20.22 25.98
C ARG A 375 2.47 18.70 26.08
N LYS A 376 2.05 18.02 25.01
CA LYS A 376 2.18 16.57 24.85
C LYS A 376 3.63 16.12 24.95
N LYS A 377 3.88 14.89 25.39
CA LYS A 377 5.19 14.31 25.64
C LYS A 377 6.13 14.30 24.43
N SER A 378 5.57 14.30 23.20
CA SER A 378 6.28 14.39 21.93
C SER A 378 6.97 15.75 21.67
N ASP A 379 6.48 16.83 22.29
CA ASP A 379 6.99 18.19 22.07
C ASP A 379 8.21 18.53 22.96
N ASN A 380 8.61 17.62 23.86
CA ASN A 380 9.68 17.87 24.83
C ASN A 380 11.09 17.55 24.28
N ASP A 381 11.20 17.12 23.04
CA ASP A 381 12.45 16.59 22.47
C ASP A 381 13.21 17.59 21.58
N ILE A 382 12.93 18.90 21.71
CA ILE A 382 13.68 19.94 20.97
C ILE A 382 15.21 19.85 21.21
N ALA A 383 15.66 19.24 22.32
CA ALA A 383 17.07 18.99 22.60
C ALA A 383 17.69 17.95 21.64
N ASN A 384 16.86 17.14 20.97
CA ASN A 384 17.27 16.10 20.03
C ASN A 384 17.08 16.53 18.56
N TYR A 385 17.04 17.83 18.27
CA TYR A 385 16.76 18.41 16.95
C TYR A 385 17.61 17.87 15.79
N ASN A 386 18.78 17.31 16.10
CA ASN A 386 19.73 16.76 15.12
C ASN A 386 19.68 15.24 14.99
N LYS A 387 18.73 14.56 15.63
CA LYS A 387 18.59 13.11 15.53
C LYS A 387 17.66 12.73 14.38
N LEU A 388 18.07 11.71 13.63
CA LEU A 388 17.21 11.09 12.62
C LEU A 388 16.02 10.39 13.30
N VAL A 389 14.85 10.52 12.67
CA VAL A 389 13.60 9.93 13.14
C VAL A 389 13.45 8.54 12.51
N VAL A 390 13.21 7.54 13.37
CA VAL A 390 12.82 6.19 12.93
C VAL A 390 11.35 6.24 12.56
N GLU A 391 11.00 5.77 11.37
CA GLU A 391 9.59 5.59 11.03
C GLU A 391 9.09 4.30 11.67
N ASP A 392 8.06 4.41 12.49
CA ASP A 392 7.37 3.26 13.05
C ASP A 392 6.49 2.64 11.95
N SER A 393 7.05 1.67 11.23
CA SER A 393 6.33 0.93 10.18
C SER A 393 5.11 0.16 10.71
N GLN A 394 4.94 0.10 12.03
CA GLN A 394 3.80 -0.54 12.68
C GLN A 394 2.64 0.44 12.95
N ASN A 395 2.90 1.75 12.94
CA ASN A 395 1.89 2.81 13.13
C ASN A 395 1.17 3.21 11.83
N ASN A 396 1.22 2.39 10.78
CA ASN A 396 0.33 2.58 9.65
C ASN A 396 -1.11 2.48 10.15
N GLN A 397 -1.69 3.64 10.46
CA GLN A 397 -3.10 3.79 10.78
C GLN A 397 -3.91 2.97 9.79
N GLY A 398 -4.55 1.91 10.26
CA GLY A 398 -5.54 1.21 9.48
C GLY A 398 -5.07 0.00 8.69
N ASN A 399 -4.14 -0.81 9.18
CA ASN A 399 -3.93 -2.18 8.67
C ASN A 399 -5.15 -3.11 8.89
N TYR A 400 -6.34 -2.52 9.07
CA TYR A 400 -7.58 -3.27 9.12
C TYR A 400 -7.82 -3.91 7.76
N THR A 401 -7.82 -5.23 7.72
CA THR A 401 -8.11 -5.97 6.50
C THR A 401 -9.61 -5.90 6.23
N THR A 402 -9.96 -5.44 5.04
CA THR A 402 -11.35 -5.38 4.61
C THR A 402 -11.40 -5.72 3.11
N GLU A 403 -12.44 -6.46 2.71
CA GLU A 403 -12.84 -6.55 1.32
C GLU A 403 -13.44 -5.23 0.82
N PHE A 404 -13.81 -4.37 1.79
CA PHE A 404 -14.42 -3.07 1.54
C PHE A 404 -13.35 -1.99 1.73
N ARG A 405 -12.90 -1.37 0.66
CA ARG A 405 -12.05 -0.18 0.71
C ARG A 405 -12.90 1.04 0.41
N GLY A 406 -12.88 2.05 1.31
CA GLY A 406 -13.43 3.37 1.01
C GLY A 406 -12.69 4.01 -0.17
N ARG A 407 -13.43 4.57 -1.14
CA ARG A 407 -12.87 5.31 -2.27
C ARG A 407 -13.65 6.59 -2.46
N VAL A 408 -12.93 7.71 -2.56
CA VAL A 408 -13.54 9.01 -2.86
C VAL A 408 -13.90 9.06 -4.33
N GLN A 409 -15.15 9.43 -4.63
CA GLN A 409 -15.72 9.39 -5.99
C GLN A 409 -15.13 10.44 -6.96
N ASN A 410 -14.41 11.45 -6.48
CA ASN A 410 -13.79 12.51 -7.29
C ASN A 410 -12.27 12.36 -7.38
N ARG A 411 -11.79 11.15 -7.59
CA ARG A 411 -10.37 10.90 -7.79
C ARG A 411 -9.92 11.49 -9.13
N GLN A 412 -8.83 12.26 -9.12
CA GLN A 412 -8.08 12.51 -10.35
C GLN A 412 -7.62 11.15 -10.88
N THR A 413 -8.20 10.72 -11.98
CA THR A 413 -7.88 9.43 -12.58
C THR A 413 -6.56 9.57 -13.31
N GLU A 414 -5.49 9.04 -12.76
CA GLU A 414 -4.26 8.85 -13.52
C GLU A 414 -4.49 7.77 -14.58
N LEU A 415 -4.20 8.10 -15.82
CA LEU A 415 -4.23 7.14 -16.91
C LEU A 415 -3.06 6.16 -16.74
N LYS A 416 -3.35 4.95 -16.26
CA LYS A 416 -2.37 3.87 -16.10
C LYS A 416 -2.70 2.72 -17.03
N CYS A 417 -1.66 2.15 -17.64
CA CYS A 417 -1.81 0.91 -18.39
C CYS A 417 -2.18 -0.25 -17.48
N LEU A 418 -2.97 -1.18 -18.00
CA LEU A 418 -3.23 -2.45 -17.37
C LEU A 418 -1.94 -3.28 -17.25
N PRO A 419 -1.84 -4.18 -16.25
CA PRO A 419 -0.62 -4.93 -15.97
C PRO A 419 -0.20 -5.83 -17.14
N MET A 420 1.04 -6.29 -17.09
CA MET A 420 1.57 -7.27 -18.04
C MET A 420 0.94 -8.64 -17.83
N TYR A 421 0.88 -9.42 -18.91
CA TYR A 421 0.57 -10.83 -18.81
C TYR A 421 1.78 -11.61 -18.30
N THR A 422 1.51 -12.56 -17.42
CA THR A 422 2.51 -13.46 -16.83
C THR A 422 2.13 -14.91 -17.12
N LEU A 423 3.09 -15.81 -16.93
CA LEU A 423 2.83 -17.25 -16.86
C LEU A 423 2.81 -17.69 -15.41
N GLY A 424 1.89 -18.57 -15.06
CA GLY A 424 1.75 -19.08 -13.70
C GLY A 424 0.91 -20.34 -13.62
N PHE A 425 1.01 -21.03 -12.50
CA PHE A 425 0.26 -22.29 -12.24
C PHE A 425 -1.07 -22.04 -11.52
N TYR A 426 -1.26 -20.85 -10.97
CA TYR A 426 -2.40 -20.52 -10.12
C TYR A 426 -3.17 -19.30 -10.67
N PRO A 427 -3.91 -19.47 -11.78
CA PRO A 427 -4.66 -18.36 -12.37
C PRO A 427 -5.80 -17.95 -11.44
N LYS A 428 -5.97 -16.64 -11.22
CA LYS A 428 -7.14 -16.11 -10.53
C LYS A 428 -8.31 -16.04 -11.50
N ASN A 429 -9.42 -16.69 -11.15
CA ASN A 429 -10.65 -16.58 -11.91
C ASN A 429 -11.40 -15.31 -11.55
N HIS A 430 -11.55 -14.41 -12.51
CA HIS A 430 -12.37 -13.20 -12.35
C HIS A 430 -13.79 -13.49 -12.86
N PRO A 431 -14.82 -13.50 -11.99
CA PRO A 431 -16.18 -13.93 -12.39
C PRO A 431 -16.85 -13.01 -13.42
N THR A 432 -16.28 -11.86 -13.71
CA THR A 432 -16.84 -10.81 -14.58
C THR A 432 -16.04 -10.56 -15.86
N ARG A 433 -14.84 -11.13 -16.01
CA ARG A 433 -14.08 -11.01 -17.24
C ARG A 433 -14.65 -11.90 -18.32
N ARG A 434 -14.97 -11.31 -19.48
CA ARG A 434 -15.40 -12.05 -20.69
C ARG A 434 -14.22 -12.68 -21.41
N TYR A 435 -13.08 -11.96 -21.45
CA TYR A 435 -11.85 -12.45 -22.07
C TYR A 435 -11.09 -13.34 -21.09
N VAL A 436 -10.88 -14.59 -21.49
CA VAL A 436 -10.05 -15.55 -20.76
C VAL A 436 -8.77 -15.75 -21.56
N PRO A 437 -7.59 -15.34 -21.01
CA PRO A 437 -6.32 -15.56 -21.70
C PRO A 437 -6.10 -17.06 -21.95
N TYR A 438 -5.85 -17.42 -23.20
CA TYR A 438 -5.57 -18.80 -23.59
C TYR A 438 -4.47 -18.83 -24.64
N SER A 439 -3.62 -19.85 -24.59
CA SER A 439 -2.62 -20.12 -25.62
C SER A 439 -2.42 -21.62 -25.78
N HIS A 440 -2.60 -22.08 -27.01
CA HIS A 440 -2.33 -23.47 -27.39
C HIS A 440 -0.85 -23.83 -27.19
N SER A 441 0.06 -22.91 -27.50
CA SER A 441 1.52 -23.08 -27.31
C SER A 441 1.88 -23.32 -25.85
N VAL A 442 1.20 -22.66 -24.87
CA VAL A 442 1.41 -22.86 -23.43
C VAL A 442 0.88 -24.24 -22.98
N GLU A 443 -0.24 -24.67 -23.54
CA GLU A 443 -0.81 -26.00 -23.28
C GLU A 443 0.11 -27.11 -23.82
N GLU A 444 0.61 -26.98 -25.07
CA GLU A 444 1.56 -27.91 -25.65
C GLU A 444 2.87 -27.98 -24.86
N PHE A 445 3.38 -26.83 -24.43
CA PHE A 445 4.56 -26.76 -23.56
C PHE A 445 4.35 -27.56 -22.27
N SER A 446 3.20 -27.41 -21.63
CA SER A 446 2.85 -28.14 -20.40
C SER A 446 2.83 -29.66 -20.62
N LYS A 447 2.25 -30.10 -21.73
CA LYS A 447 2.20 -31.54 -22.11
C LYS A 447 3.59 -32.09 -22.45
N LYS A 448 4.37 -31.35 -23.25
CA LYS A 448 5.72 -31.74 -23.68
C LYS A 448 6.69 -31.89 -22.50
N ASN A 449 6.62 -30.97 -21.55
CA ASN A 449 7.49 -30.97 -20.37
C ASN A 449 6.92 -31.80 -19.19
N LYS A 450 5.77 -32.46 -19.37
CA LYS A 450 5.09 -33.28 -18.35
C LYS A 450 4.95 -32.56 -17.01
N LEU A 451 4.50 -31.30 -17.07
CA LEU A 451 4.29 -30.51 -15.87
C LEU A 451 3.18 -31.15 -15.02
N GLU A 452 3.36 -31.18 -13.70
CA GLU A 452 2.35 -31.72 -12.75
C GLU A 452 1.04 -30.94 -12.78
N GLN A 453 1.13 -29.65 -13.03
CA GLN A 453 -0.01 -28.76 -13.21
C GLN A 453 0.13 -28.02 -14.55
N PRO A 454 -1.00 -27.71 -15.22
CA PRO A 454 -0.95 -26.95 -16.47
C PRO A 454 -0.48 -25.52 -16.22
N LEU A 455 0.37 -25.02 -17.11
CA LEU A 455 0.78 -23.62 -17.12
C LEU A 455 -0.32 -22.78 -17.78
N HIS A 456 -0.59 -21.60 -17.23
CA HIS A 456 -1.62 -20.68 -17.71
C HIS A 456 -1.05 -19.30 -17.99
N VAL A 457 -1.68 -18.57 -18.90
CA VAL A 457 -1.47 -17.13 -19.06
C VAL A 457 -2.32 -16.40 -18.02
N CYS A 458 -1.67 -15.59 -17.19
CA CYS A 458 -2.31 -14.84 -16.11
C CYS A 458 -2.31 -13.34 -16.45
N SER A 459 -3.44 -12.68 -16.27
CA SER A 459 -3.61 -11.23 -16.43
C SER A 459 -3.52 -10.45 -15.12
N GLU A 460 -3.33 -11.15 -14.01
CA GLU A 460 -3.15 -10.62 -12.66
C GLU A 460 -1.94 -11.26 -12.02
N GLU A 461 -1.33 -10.56 -11.06
CA GLU A 461 -0.21 -11.13 -10.30
C GLU A 461 -0.69 -12.38 -9.54
N PRO A 462 -0.08 -13.55 -9.79
CA PRO A 462 -0.41 -14.76 -9.05
C PRO A 462 0.00 -14.61 -7.59
N THR A 463 -0.70 -15.31 -6.71
CA THR A 463 -0.38 -15.37 -5.27
C THR A 463 -0.43 -16.82 -4.81
N LEU A 464 0.47 -17.20 -3.90
CA LEU A 464 0.43 -18.51 -3.25
C LEU A 464 -0.46 -18.45 -2.01
N ASP A 465 -1.29 -19.48 -1.83
CA ASP A 465 -1.96 -19.72 -0.54
C ASP A 465 -1.02 -20.45 0.44
N SER A 466 -1.45 -20.62 1.68
CA SER A 466 -0.64 -21.26 2.72
C SER A 466 -0.24 -22.71 2.40
N THR A 467 -1.10 -23.44 1.70
CA THR A 467 -0.82 -24.83 1.28
C THR A 467 0.21 -24.86 0.18
N GLN A 468 0.07 -23.98 -0.82
CA GLN A 468 1.01 -23.82 -1.93
C GLN A 468 2.37 -23.34 -1.43
N MET A 469 2.40 -22.44 -0.45
CA MET A 469 3.62 -21.98 0.20
C MET A 469 4.35 -23.14 0.91
N SER A 470 3.64 -23.99 1.62
CA SER A 470 4.23 -25.18 2.26
C SER A 470 4.82 -26.15 1.23
N MET A 471 4.10 -26.40 0.13
CA MET A 471 4.61 -27.23 -0.98
C MET A 471 5.84 -26.62 -1.66
N HIS A 472 5.87 -25.29 -1.79
CA HIS A 472 7.02 -24.58 -2.32
C HIS A 472 8.26 -24.78 -1.44
N GLN A 473 8.12 -24.66 -0.12
CA GLN A 473 9.22 -24.89 0.82
C GLN A 473 9.73 -26.33 0.78
N GLU A 474 8.82 -27.32 0.63
CA GLU A 474 9.21 -28.72 0.47
C GLU A 474 10.02 -28.94 -0.83
N ARG A 475 9.65 -28.29 -1.94
CA ARG A 475 10.38 -28.38 -3.22
C ARG A 475 11.80 -27.81 -3.15
N ILE A 476 12.03 -26.76 -2.36
CA ILE A 476 13.38 -26.17 -2.18
C ILE A 476 14.34 -27.17 -1.53
N THR A 477 13.81 -28.13 -0.74
CA THR A 477 14.64 -29.05 0.06
C THR A 477 14.91 -30.39 -0.65
N HIS A 478 14.30 -30.67 -1.80
CA HIS A 478 14.43 -31.96 -2.50
C HIS A 478 15.15 -31.81 -3.86
N ASP A 479 15.81 -32.90 -4.31
CA ASP A 479 16.47 -32.95 -5.62
C ASP A 479 15.45 -32.75 -6.77
N ILE A 480 15.71 -31.75 -7.60
CA ILE A 480 14.73 -31.20 -8.55
C ILE A 480 14.71 -32.01 -9.86
N VAL A 481 13.56 -32.55 -10.23
CA VAL A 481 13.30 -33.12 -11.57
C VAL A 481 12.94 -32.00 -12.55
N LEU A 482 13.23 -32.16 -13.84
CA LEU A 482 13.09 -31.10 -14.86
C LEU A 482 11.72 -30.42 -14.90
N GLY A 483 10.62 -31.18 -14.71
CA GLY A 483 9.25 -30.63 -14.64
C GLY A 483 8.98 -29.79 -13.39
N GLN A 484 9.63 -30.10 -12.29
CA GLN A 484 9.54 -29.35 -11.03
C GLN A 484 10.37 -28.08 -11.04
N SER A 485 11.41 -28.00 -11.89
CA SER A 485 12.24 -26.80 -12.04
C SER A 485 11.41 -25.61 -12.54
N CYS A 486 10.52 -25.81 -13.51
CA CYS A 486 9.65 -24.75 -14.01
C CYS A 486 8.67 -24.25 -12.94
N GLN A 487 8.11 -25.18 -12.13
CA GLN A 487 7.25 -24.86 -10.99
C GLN A 487 8.02 -24.02 -9.97
N LEU A 488 9.24 -24.47 -9.61
CA LEU A 488 10.05 -23.78 -8.61
C LEU A 488 10.45 -22.36 -9.06
N ILE A 489 10.78 -22.17 -10.35
CA ILE A 489 11.11 -20.85 -10.92
C ILE A 489 9.93 -19.89 -10.75
N LEU A 490 8.71 -20.33 -11.07
CA LEU A 490 7.52 -19.49 -10.99
C LEU A 490 7.03 -19.28 -9.56
N ASP A 491 7.17 -20.28 -8.69
CA ASP A 491 6.88 -20.13 -7.27
C ASP A 491 7.86 -19.14 -6.62
N ASN A 492 9.17 -19.25 -6.91
CA ASN A 492 10.18 -18.27 -6.48
C ASN A 492 9.87 -16.85 -7.02
N TYR A 493 9.41 -16.74 -8.26
CA TYR A 493 8.96 -15.47 -8.82
C TYR A 493 7.80 -14.85 -8.02
N ILE A 494 6.80 -15.66 -7.64
CA ILE A 494 5.64 -15.19 -6.86
C ILE A 494 6.05 -14.71 -5.47
N VAL A 495 6.98 -15.42 -4.81
CA VAL A 495 7.51 -15.03 -3.49
C VAL A 495 8.63 -13.97 -3.58
N ARG A 496 8.89 -13.44 -4.79
CA ARG A 496 9.88 -12.40 -5.07
C ARG A 496 11.34 -12.79 -4.79
N ASP A 497 11.64 -14.09 -4.78
CA ASP A 497 13.02 -14.60 -4.78
C ASP A 497 13.53 -14.63 -6.24
N PHE A 498 13.77 -13.43 -6.78
CA PHE A 498 14.13 -13.25 -8.19
C PHE A 498 15.51 -13.82 -8.51
N ASP A 499 16.45 -13.79 -7.59
CA ASP A 499 17.81 -14.28 -7.81
C ASP A 499 17.83 -15.81 -7.96
N SER A 500 17.11 -16.53 -7.11
CA SER A 500 16.92 -17.98 -7.25
C SER A 500 16.17 -18.32 -8.55
N SER A 501 15.11 -17.56 -8.88
CA SER A 501 14.37 -17.73 -10.15
C SER A 501 15.29 -17.52 -11.36
N MET A 502 16.08 -16.45 -11.36
CA MET A 502 17.00 -16.12 -12.46
C MET A 502 18.10 -17.18 -12.64
N SER A 503 18.72 -17.61 -11.54
CA SER A 503 19.75 -18.65 -11.56
C SER A 503 19.23 -19.96 -12.16
N LEU A 504 18.04 -20.37 -11.76
CA LEU A 504 17.40 -21.59 -12.26
C LEU A 504 17.01 -21.49 -13.73
N ILE A 505 16.38 -20.36 -14.15
CA ILE A 505 15.93 -20.22 -15.55
C ILE A 505 17.10 -20.07 -16.52
N ASP A 506 18.17 -19.36 -16.14
CA ASP A 506 19.37 -19.23 -16.97
C ASP A 506 20.07 -20.59 -17.11
N SER A 507 20.19 -21.37 -16.03
CA SER A 507 20.72 -22.73 -16.08
C SER A 507 19.89 -23.63 -17.01
N LEU A 508 18.55 -23.50 -16.95
CA LEU A 508 17.63 -24.28 -17.77
C LEU A 508 17.74 -23.94 -19.26
N ILE A 509 17.86 -22.67 -19.61
CA ILE A 509 18.03 -22.20 -20.98
C ILE A 509 19.38 -22.68 -21.55
N VAL A 510 20.45 -22.61 -20.75
CA VAL A 510 21.81 -23.04 -21.19
C VAL A 510 21.90 -24.57 -21.37
N SER A 511 21.26 -25.33 -20.49
CA SER A 511 21.32 -26.80 -20.52
C SER A 511 20.40 -27.43 -21.56
N THR A 512 19.43 -26.69 -22.10
CA THR A 512 18.45 -27.21 -23.06
C THR A 512 18.79 -26.76 -24.49
N PRO A 513 19.31 -27.64 -25.39
CA PRO A 513 19.52 -27.32 -26.79
C PRO A 513 18.20 -26.91 -27.46
N ASN A 514 18.16 -25.76 -28.13
CA ASN A 514 16.96 -25.17 -28.72
C ASN A 514 15.85 -24.94 -27.69
N ALA A 515 16.19 -24.24 -26.59
CA ALA A 515 15.26 -23.92 -25.52
C ALA A 515 13.95 -23.37 -26.07
N ASP A 516 12.83 -23.83 -25.52
CA ASP A 516 11.50 -23.37 -25.91
C ASP A 516 11.36 -21.85 -25.66
N PRO A 517 10.78 -21.08 -26.58
CA PRO A 517 10.62 -19.64 -26.42
C PRO A 517 9.90 -19.23 -25.14
N LEU A 518 9.07 -20.08 -24.55
CA LEU A 518 8.39 -19.82 -23.28
C LEU A 518 9.35 -19.70 -22.09
N TYR A 519 10.52 -20.33 -22.12
CA TYR A 519 11.56 -20.10 -21.10
C TYR A 519 12.10 -18.67 -21.15
N HIS A 520 12.24 -18.10 -22.34
CA HIS A 520 12.60 -16.70 -22.51
C HIS A 520 11.49 -15.77 -22.04
N PHE A 521 10.21 -16.16 -22.24
CA PHE A 521 9.08 -15.42 -21.68
C PHE A 521 9.15 -15.39 -20.16
N ILE A 522 9.34 -16.54 -19.51
CA ILE A 522 9.48 -16.64 -18.05
C ILE A 522 10.69 -15.82 -17.57
N ARG A 523 11.83 -15.89 -18.26
CA ARG A 523 13.01 -15.10 -17.91
C ARG A 523 12.74 -13.59 -18.00
N ALA A 524 12.09 -13.15 -19.07
CA ALA A 524 11.70 -11.75 -19.23
C ALA A 524 10.73 -11.28 -18.15
N GLN A 525 9.75 -12.12 -17.76
CA GLN A 525 8.83 -11.87 -16.67
C GLN A 525 9.57 -11.67 -15.34
N VAL A 526 10.44 -12.62 -14.96
CA VAL A 526 11.22 -12.55 -13.71
C VAL A 526 12.14 -11.32 -13.72
N ARG A 527 12.88 -11.10 -14.80
CA ARG A 527 13.82 -9.98 -14.95
C ARG A 527 13.12 -8.62 -14.92
N THR A 528 11.91 -8.52 -15.51
CA THR A 528 11.12 -7.29 -15.43
C THR A 528 10.78 -6.94 -13.98
N SER A 529 10.25 -7.90 -13.23
CA SER A 529 9.88 -7.68 -11.84
C SER A 529 11.09 -7.46 -10.92
N GLN A 530 12.24 -8.11 -11.22
CA GLN A 530 13.49 -7.86 -10.51
C GLN A 530 13.98 -6.40 -10.71
N VAL A 531 13.91 -5.90 -11.96
CA VAL A 531 14.28 -4.51 -12.29
C VAL A 531 13.34 -3.52 -11.57
N GLU A 532 12.05 -3.82 -11.51
CA GLU A 532 11.04 -2.97 -10.85
C GLU A 532 11.12 -3.00 -9.31
N ALA A 533 11.70 -4.03 -8.74
CA ALA A 533 11.91 -4.15 -7.30
C ALA A 533 13.15 -3.41 -6.79
N GLN A 534 14.05 -2.99 -7.69
CA GLN A 534 15.29 -2.32 -7.31
C GLN A 534 15.14 -0.79 -7.40
N PRO A 535 15.63 -0.03 -6.41
CA PRO A 535 15.70 1.43 -6.49
C PRO A 535 16.85 1.83 -7.43
N ILE A 536 16.52 2.04 -8.70
CA ILE A 536 17.47 2.37 -9.77
C ILE A 536 17.09 3.75 -10.35
N ASN A 537 18.07 4.57 -10.70
CA ASN A 537 17.80 5.85 -11.35
C ASN A 537 17.26 5.66 -12.78
N ASP A 538 16.53 6.66 -13.30
CA ASP A 538 15.84 6.59 -14.60
C ASP A 538 16.73 6.14 -15.77
N ASN A 539 18.01 6.51 -15.80
CA ASN A 539 18.92 6.16 -16.88
C ASN A 539 19.31 4.68 -16.81
N GLU A 540 19.61 4.18 -15.64
CA GLU A 540 19.94 2.79 -15.41
C GLU A 540 18.71 1.91 -15.62
N LEU A 541 17.55 2.32 -15.12
CA LEU A 541 16.26 1.67 -15.32
C LEU A 541 15.96 1.48 -16.82
N ARG A 542 16.20 2.51 -17.62
CA ARG A 542 16.02 2.46 -19.07
C ARG A 542 16.96 1.45 -19.73
N LEU A 543 18.22 1.36 -19.31
CA LEU A 543 19.18 0.36 -19.80
C LEU A 543 18.72 -1.06 -19.45
N ARG A 544 18.30 -1.29 -18.21
CA ARG A 544 17.78 -2.59 -17.76
C ARG A 544 16.54 -3.02 -18.55
N TYR A 545 15.60 -2.10 -18.82
CA TYR A 545 14.45 -2.40 -19.67
C TYR A 545 14.86 -2.76 -21.12
N MET A 546 15.93 -2.19 -21.66
CA MET A 546 16.43 -2.60 -22.97
C MET A 546 16.97 -4.03 -22.99
N GLU A 547 17.58 -4.50 -21.90
CA GLU A 547 18.00 -5.90 -21.74
C GLU A 547 16.78 -6.84 -21.67
N VAL A 548 15.78 -6.47 -20.87
CA VAL A 548 14.52 -7.23 -20.76
C VAL A 548 13.79 -7.33 -22.10
N LEU A 549 13.79 -6.26 -22.89
CA LEU A 549 13.17 -6.24 -24.22
C LEU A 549 13.79 -7.26 -25.20
N GLN A 550 15.03 -7.70 -25.01
CA GLN A 550 15.64 -8.71 -25.87
C GLN A 550 14.89 -10.05 -25.76
N ASP A 551 14.60 -10.50 -24.56
CA ASP A 551 13.85 -11.74 -24.31
C ASP A 551 12.40 -11.64 -24.80
N TRP A 552 11.71 -10.51 -24.52
CA TRP A 552 10.35 -10.27 -25.03
C TRP A 552 10.28 -10.27 -26.55
N LYS A 553 11.23 -9.61 -27.23
CA LYS A 553 11.31 -9.57 -28.69
C LYS A 553 11.66 -10.93 -29.29
N TYR A 554 12.51 -11.72 -28.62
CA TYR A 554 12.79 -13.09 -29.03
C TYR A 554 11.50 -13.92 -29.02
N CYS A 555 10.72 -13.88 -27.92
CA CYS A 555 9.44 -14.58 -27.82
C CYS A 555 8.45 -14.12 -28.90
N ALA A 556 8.28 -12.81 -29.06
CA ALA A 556 7.35 -12.26 -30.04
C ALA A 556 7.71 -12.67 -31.49
N LYS A 557 8.99 -12.85 -31.79
CA LYS A 557 9.45 -13.32 -33.11
C LYS A 557 9.29 -14.82 -33.28
N ALA A 558 9.57 -15.61 -32.25
CA ALA A 558 9.53 -17.06 -32.29
C ALA A 558 8.10 -17.63 -32.25
N MET A 559 7.18 -16.92 -31.60
CA MET A 559 5.79 -17.33 -31.37
C MET A 559 4.83 -16.34 -32.05
N THR A 560 4.46 -16.62 -33.30
CA THR A 560 3.64 -15.69 -34.11
C THR A 560 2.16 -15.66 -33.72
N ASP A 561 1.66 -16.69 -33.07
CA ASP A 561 0.30 -16.86 -32.56
C ASP A 561 0.15 -16.47 -31.09
N PHE A 562 1.20 -15.86 -30.48
CA PHE A 562 1.25 -15.51 -29.07
C PHE A 562 1.25 -13.99 -28.88
N PRO A 563 0.07 -13.36 -28.63
CA PRO A 563 -0.07 -11.89 -28.56
C PRO A 563 0.58 -11.28 -27.33
N TYR A 564 0.67 -12.04 -26.23
CA TYR A 564 1.06 -11.56 -24.90
C TYR A 564 2.48 -11.00 -24.84
N ALA A 565 3.41 -11.56 -25.63
CA ALA A 565 4.77 -11.03 -25.70
C ALA A 565 4.80 -9.62 -26.32
N SER A 566 4.03 -9.40 -27.41
CA SER A 566 3.90 -8.07 -28.05
C SER A 566 3.21 -7.06 -27.13
N TYR A 567 2.18 -7.49 -26.39
CA TYR A 567 1.52 -6.67 -25.39
C TYR A 567 2.49 -6.24 -24.28
N ASN A 568 3.26 -7.16 -23.72
CA ASN A 568 4.25 -6.88 -22.68
C ASN A 568 5.36 -5.94 -23.16
N ILE A 569 5.80 -6.07 -24.42
CA ILE A 569 6.72 -5.11 -25.06
C ILE A 569 6.13 -3.71 -25.03
N GLY A 570 4.85 -3.56 -25.35
CA GLY A 570 4.14 -2.28 -25.26
C GLY A 570 4.18 -1.70 -23.86
N ASN A 571 3.92 -2.50 -22.84
CA ASN A 571 3.98 -2.07 -21.43
C ASN A 571 5.38 -1.57 -21.04
N ILE A 572 6.45 -2.27 -21.46
CA ILE A 572 7.83 -1.81 -21.20
C ILE A 572 8.11 -0.48 -21.91
N TYR A 573 7.68 -0.29 -23.15
CA TYR A 573 7.86 0.98 -23.84
C TYR A 573 7.10 2.14 -23.18
N VAL A 574 5.89 1.89 -22.65
CA VAL A 574 5.17 2.91 -21.86
C VAL A 574 5.97 3.31 -20.62
N LYS A 575 6.53 2.33 -19.88
CA LYS A 575 7.40 2.59 -18.71
C LYS A 575 8.66 3.39 -19.10
N MET A 576 9.18 3.17 -20.30
CA MET A 576 10.30 3.96 -20.87
C MET A 576 9.85 5.32 -21.42
N LYS A 577 8.56 5.66 -21.37
CA LYS A 577 7.96 6.86 -21.98
C LYS A 577 8.13 6.94 -23.50
N ASP A 578 8.36 5.80 -24.18
CA ASP A 578 8.39 5.68 -25.64
C ASP A 578 7.02 5.24 -26.16
N PHE A 579 6.08 6.17 -26.14
CA PHE A 579 4.68 5.89 -26.48
C PHE A 579 4.48 5.46 -27.93
N LYS A 580 5.31 5.94 -28.85
CA LYS A 580 5.26 5.55 -30.27
C LYS A 580 5.54 4.06 -30.44
N SER A 581 6.65 3.58 -29.90
CA SER A 581 7.00 2.15 -29.94
C SER A 581 6.00 1.29 -29.17
N ALA A 582 5.39 1.83 -28.09
CA ALA A 582 4.34 1.15 -27.36
C ALA A 582 3.08 0.94 -28.22
N ILE A 583 2.61 1.97 -28.94
CA ILE A 583 1.45 1.89 -29.86
C ILE A 583 1.70 0.84 -30.94
N GLU A 584 2.89 0.80 -31.53
CA GLU A 584 3.28 -0.22 -32.52
C GLU A 584 3.22 -1.63 -31.94
N ALA A 585 3.73 -1.84 -30.74
CA ALA A 585 3.74 -3.13 -30.07
C ALA A 585 2.34 -3.62 -29.71
N TYR A 586 1.47 -2.75 -29.16
CA TYR A 586 0.06 -3.08 -28.90
C TYR A 586 -0.71 -3.34 -30.18
N THR A 587 -0.43 -2.61 -31.26
CA THR A 587 -1.04 -2.87 -32.57
C THR A 587 -0.68 -4.25 -33.10
N GLU A 588 0.56 -4.68 -32.90
CA GLU A 588 0.98 -6.05 -33.26
C GLU A 588 0.30 -7.10 -32.38
N ALA A 589 0.07 -6.83 -31.08
CA ALA A 589 -0.69 -7.71 -30.21
C ALA A 589 -2.15 -7.86 -30.67
N ILE A 590 -2.82 -6.75 -30.99
CA ILE A 590 -4.20 -6.72 -31.50
C ILE A 590 -4.30 -7.43 -32.85
N LYS A 591 -3.31 -7.31 -33.71
CA LYS A 591 -3.27 -8.01 -35.00
C LYS A 591 -3.20 -9.53 -34.83
N ARG A 592 -2.54 -10.02 -33.78
CA ARG A 592 -2.46 -11.45 -33.45
C ARG A 592 -3.72 -11.96 -32.76
N ASP A 593 -4.31 -11.14 -31.88
CA ASP A 593 -5.58 -11.43 -31.20
C ASP A 593 -6.41 -10.15 -31.13
N SER A 594 -7.38 -10.02 -32.04
CA SER A 594 -8.30 -8.88 -32.09
C SER A 594 -9.38 -8.91 -31.00
N SER A 595 -9.47 -9.98 -30.22
CA SER A 595 -10.44 -10.12 -29.11
C SER A 595 -9.87 -9.72 -27.74
N MET A 596 -8.64 -9.17 -27.67
CA MET A 596 -7.92 -8.82 -26.46
C MET A 596 -8.23 -7.38 -26.01
N PRO A 597 -9.19 -7.14 -25.09
CA PRO A 597 -9.61 -5.78 -24.72
C PRO A 597 -8.50 -5.00 -24.03
N GLU A 598 -7.62 -5.65 -23.27
CA GLU A 598 -6.51 -5.02 -22.58
C GLU A 598 -5.51 -4.37 -23.53
N ALA A 599 -5.33 -4.95 -24.73
CA ALA A 599 -4.44 -4.38 -25.73
C ALA A 599 -5.01 -3.10 -26.35
N TYR A 600 -6.32 -3.05 -26.58
CA TYR A 600 -7.00 -1.81 -26.99
C TYR A 600 -6.93 -0.76 -25.88
N PHE A 601 -7.22 -1.14 -24.64
CA PHE A 601 -7.15 -0.22 -23.52
C PHE A 601 -5.76 0.42 -23.38
N ASN A 602 -4.70 -0.40 -23.33
CA ASN A 602 -3.34 0.11 -23.17
C ASN A 602 -2.85 0.90 -24.40
N ARG A 603 -3.28 0.52 -25.61
CA ARG A 603 -3.01 1.33 -26.81
C ARG A 603 -3.73 2.68 -26.75
N GLY A 604 -4.96 2.70 -26.28
CA GLY A 604 -5.71 3.91 -26.04
C GLY A 604 -5.03 4.85 -25.05
N VAL A 605 -4.57 4.32 -23.92
CA VAL A 605 -3.77 5.08 -22.95
C VAL A 605 -2.48 5.62 -23.59
N ALA A 606 -1.74 4.78 -24.33
CA ALA A 606 -0.50 5.19 -24.98
C ALA A 606 -0.75 6.27 -26.07
N ASN A 607 -1.85 6.19 -26.83
CA ASN A 607 -2.25 7.21 -27.79
C ASN A 607 -2.53 8.54 -27.10
N ILE A 608 -3.31 8.56 -26.00
CA ILE A 608 -3.58 9.78 -25.23
C ILE A 608 -2.29 10.40 -24.69
N LEU A 609 -1.40 9.59 -24.11
CA LEU A 609 -0.11 10.05 -23.59
C LEU A 609 0.82 10.57 -24.70
N ASN A 610 0.64 10.10 -25.94
CA ASN A 610 1.37 10.56 -27.12
C ASN A 610 0.73 11.78 -27.79
N GLY A 611 -0.42 12.27 -27.27
CA GLY A 611 -1.16 13.43 -27.81
C GLY A 611 -2.23 13.10 -28.86
N HIS A 612 -2.45 11.81 -29.18
CA HIS A 612 -3.47 11.34 -30.15
C HIS A 612 -4.76 10.99 -29.39
N ILE A 613 -5.47 12.03 -28.93
CA ILE A 613 -6.61 11.89 -28.01
C ILE A 613 -7.77 11.13 -28.65
N ASP A 614 -8.14 11.47 -29.90
CA ASP A 614 -9.30 10.88 -30.56
C ASP A 614 -9.13 9.39 -30.84
N GLU A 615 -7.96 8.98 -31.31
CA GLU A 615 -7.61 7.56 -31.50
C GLU A 615 -7.59 6.82 -30.16
N GLY A 616 -7.07 7.48 -29.12
CA GLY A 616 -7.04 6.92 -27.79
C GLY A 616 -8.45 6.68 -27.22
N LEU A 617 -9.35 7.64 -27.36
CA LEU A 617 -10.75 7.49 -26.91
C LEU A 617 -11.49 6.40 -27.69
N ALA A 618 -11.22 6.27 -29.00
CA ALA A 618 -11.79 5.20 -29.82
C ALA A 618 -11.35 3.81 -29.32
N ASP A 619 -10.07 3.64 -29.02
CA ASP A 619 -9.52 2.40 -28.47
C ASP A 619 -10.10 2.08 -27.09
N LEU A 620 -10.24 3.08 -26.19
CA LEU A 620 -10.87 2.89 -24.88
C LEU A 620 -12.34 2.48 -25.00
N SER A 621 -13.09 3.07 -25.94
CA SER A 621 -14.48 2.68 -26.22
C SER A 621 -14.55 1.25 -26.73
N GLN A 622 -13.68 0.86 -27.66
CA GLN A 622 -13.61 -0.51 -28.19
C GLN A 622 -13.29 -1.53 -27.08
N ALA A 623 -12.36 -1.22 -26.18
CA ALA A 623 -12.05 -2.06 -25.04
C ALA A 623 -13.23 -2.23 -24.07
N GLY A 624 -14.03 -1.18 -23.88
CA GLY A 624 -15.22 -1.21 -23.02
C GLY A 624 -16.41 -1.98 -23.61
N GLU A 625 -16.48 -2.13 -24.94
CA GLU A 625 -17.54 -2.90 -25.64
C GLU A 625 -17.23 -4.42 -25.66
N MET A 626 -15.98 -4.83 -25.55
CA MET A 626 -15.50 -6.22 -25.52
C MET A 626 -15.69 -6.87 -24.16
#